data_8bf6110082fe49526756a5eef4238b23
#
_entry.id   8bf6110082fe49526756a5eef4238b23
#
_cell.length_a   1.000
_cell.length_b   1.000
_cell.length_c   1.000
_cell.angle_alpha   90.00
_cell.angle_beta   90.00
_cell.angle_gamma   90.00
#
_symmetry.space_group_name_H-M   'P 1'
#
loop_
_entity.id
_entity.type
_entity.pdbx_description
1 polymer ?
#
loop_
_entity_poly.entity_id
_entity_poly.type
_entity_poly.pdbx_seq_one_letter_code
_entity_poly.pdbx_strand_id
1 'polypeptide(L)'
;MSGIGGIGARSLLMVQSLVDMRAQLGDLQRQMATGKKSDTYAGLGLDRGLTVGLRSQLAAIGSYNDTIDNVGVRIEVADAALTRIAALGREMKAVAGQLNSSIQRTTAKETAKNAVDEIIGLLNTQVGDRYVFSGLASDVSAVDTMNSVLYGDGIRAGLQQIISERNQADLGATGLGRLVLSMPTITSVQVAEDVAPSVFGFKLANITSSMTGSTVTGPAGAPPAMSVDVGAVNPNPGEQVKFTFNLPDGTSETITLTATTSATPSAGEFTIGATSDVTAANLQTALTGSITTLANTSLAAASAIQASEEFFNMDAANPPMRVNGPPFNSATGLVAGTTANTVFWYTGEAGSQPARSTATARVDQAITVSYGLRANEEGIRWQLQNIAVMAVMPMSETDPDIQLKSTELSERLGLALGVPPGTQSVEMIQAELVGAQTSMGSAEQRHTETKATLEDLLQEVEGVSTEEVAAKILTLQTRLEASLRATSMLYQSSIINFI
;
A
#
# COMPACT_ATOMS: atom_id res chain seq x y z
N MET A 1 -80.17 60.06 23.34
CA MET A 1 -79.85 58.76 22.66
C MET A 1 -78.35 58.55 22.65
N SER A 2 -77.76 58.15 23.75
CA SER A 2 -76.29 57.91 23.85
C SER A 2 -75.94 56.64 24.65
N GLY A 3 -76.87 55.74 24.85
CA GLY A 3 -76.65 54.52 25.69
C GLY A 3 -76.56 53.20 24.98
N ILE A 4 -76.90 53.10 23.70
CA ILE A 4 -77.02 51.82 22.99
C ILE A 4 -75.71 51.41 22.28
N GLY A 5 -74.84 52.40 21.93
CA GLY A 5 -73.54 52.08 21.32
C GLY A 5 -72.48 51.48 22.27
N GLY A 6 -72.65 51.74 23.60
CA GLY A 6 -71.68 51.24 24.57
C GLY A 6 -71.81 49.79 24.98
N ILE A 7 -73.03 49.21 24.88
CA ILE A 7 -73.28 47.80 25.25
C ILE A 7 -72.80 46.85 24.13
N GLY A 8 -73.04 47.25 22.87
CA GLY A 8 -72.59 46.47 21.73
C GLY A 8 -71.04 46.39 21.58
N ALA A 9 -70.36 47.50 21.82
CA ALA A 9 -68.91 47.60 21.83
C ALA A 9 -68.29 46.81 22.99
N ARG A 10 -68.88 46.77 24.17
CA ARG A 10 -68.40 45.93 25.30
C ARG A 10 -68.63 44.47 25.07
N SER A 11 -69.73 44.10 24.46
CA SER A 11 -70.04 42.71 24.07
C SER A 11 -69.06 42.20 23.02
N LEU A 12 -68.70 42.96 21.97
CA LEU A 12 -67.73 42.66 20.98
C LEU A 12 -66.29 42.48 21.56
N LEU A 13 -65.85 43.36 22.47
CA LEU A 13 -64.60 43.23 23.16
C LEU A 13 -64.53 41.99 24.05
N MET A 14 -65.64 41.55 24.64
CA MET A 14 -65.71 40.40 25.51
C MET A 14 -65.66 39.09 24.64
N VAL A 15 -66.35 39.08 23.51
CA VAL A 15 -66.29 37.95 22.54
C VAL A 15 -64.85 37.86 21.98
N GLN A 16 -64.23 38.95 21.61
CA GLN A 16 -62.85 38.94 21.14
C GLN A 16 -61.86 38.37 22.20
N SER A 17 -62.02 38.80 23.45
CA SER A 17 -61.21 38.27 24.57
C SER A 17 -61.44 36.79 24.81
N LEU A 18 -62.64 36.23 24.59
CA LEU A 18 -62.91 34.79 24.66
C LEU A 18 -62.27 34.01 23.50
N VAL A 19 -62.24 34.57 22.29
CA VAL A 19 -61.56 34.00 21.12
C VAL A 19 -60.05 33.98 21.38
N ASP A 20 -59.50 35.07 21.88
CA ASP A 20 -58.06 35.18 22.19
C ASP A 20 -57.65 34.18 23.30
N MET A 21 -58.45 34.02 24.36
CA MET A 21 -58.21 33.03 25.42
C MET A 21 -58.27 31.60 24.91
N ARG A 22 -59.19 31.28 23.97
CA ARG A 22 -59.24 29.94 23.34
C ARG A 22 -58.03 29.69 22.46
N ALA A 23 -57.58 30.68 21.69
CA ALA A 23 -56.34 30.57 20.89
C ALA A 23 -55.15 30.33 21.79
N GLN A 24 -54.98 31.08 22.89
CA GLN A 24 -53.92 30.88 23.88
C GLN A 24 -54.00 29.50 24.53
N LEU A 25 -55.21 28.99 24.85
CA LEU A 25 -55.36 27.65 25.40
C LEU A 25 -54.90 26.56 24.39
N GLY A 26 -55.25 26.71 23.13
CA GLY A 26 -54.77 25.81 22.05
C GLY A 26 -53.26 25.84 21.90
N ASP A 27 -52.63 27.01 21.97
CA ASP A 27 -51.18 27.18 21.94
C ASP A 27 -50.50 26.53 23.14
N LEU A 28 -51.02 26.71 24.36
CA LEU A 28 -50.49 26.10 25.57
C LEU A 28 -50.66 24.57 25.56
N GLN A 29 -51.78 24.06 25.05
CA GLN A 29 -51.99 22.62 24.89
C GLN A 29 -50.99 22.01 23.89
N ARG A 30 -50.68 22.73 22.81
CA ARG A 30 -49.65 22.34 21.86
C ARG A 30 -48.26 22.35 22.50
N GLN A 31 -47.89 23.41 23.23
CA GLN A 31 -46.65 23.50 23.98
C GLN A 31 -46.51 22.37 24.99
N MET A 32 -47.58 22.01 25.69
CA MET A 32 -47.61 20.88 26.62
C MET A 32 -47.41 19.53 25.91
N ALA A 33 -47.99 19.35 24.72
CA ALA A 33 -47.89 18.13 23.95
C ALA A 33 -46.55 17.97 23.27
N THR A 34 -45.90 19.07 22.81
CA THR A 34 -44.64 19.05 22.07
C THR A 34 -43.41 19.31 22.94
N GLY A 35 -43.60 19.88 24.17
CA GLY A 35 -42.50 20.34 25.01
C GLY A 35 -41.77 21.58 24.48
N LYS A 36 -42.29 22.23 23.40
CA LYS A 36 -41.63 23.35 22.70
C LYS A 36 -42.43 24.64 22.83
N LYS A 37 -41.70 25.77 22.91
CA LYS A 37 -42.29 27.12 22.91
C LYS A 37 -43.09 27.39 21.64
N SER A 38 -42.61 26.95 20.50
CA SER A 38 -43.24 27.09 19.18
C SER A 38 -42.73 26.06 18.19
N ASP A 39 -43.60 25.66 17.24
CA ASP A 39 -43.24 24.80 16.12
C ASP A 39 -42.62 25.57 14.95
N THR A 40 -42.67 26.89 15.00
CA THR A 40 -42.12 27.77 13.96
C THR A 40 -41.05 28.71 14.49
N TYR A 41 -40.06 29.00 13.70
CA TYR A 41 -39.00 29.96 14.05
C TYR A 41 -39.56 31.36 14.35
N ALA A 42 -40.67 31.76 13.74
CA ALA A 42 -41.31 33.06 14.00
C ALA A 42 -41.82 33.17 15.44
N GLY A 43 -42.27 32.07 16.05
CA GLY A 43 -42.76 32.03 17.42
C GLY A 43 -41.66 32.04 18.50
N LEU A 44 -40.40 31.88 18.13
CA LEU A 44 -39.25 31.92 19.04
C LEU A 44 -38.76 33.38 19.30
N GLY A 45 -39.25 34.35 18.57
CA GLY A 45 -38.90 35.76 18.77
C GLY A 45 -37.40 36.04 18.64
N LEU A 46 -36.79 36.60 19.70
CA LEU A 46 -35.36 36.95 19.74
C LEU A 46 -34.42 35.72 19.70
N ASP A 47 -34.89 34.58 20.19
CA ASP A 47 -34.10 33.34 20.26
C ASP A 47 -33.96 32.62 18.91
N ARG A 48 -34.68 33.10 17.89
CA ARG A 48 -34.65 32.50 16.53
C ARG A 48 -33.25 32.39 15.96
N GLY A 49 -32.41 33.42 16.09
CA GLY A 49 -31.04 33.43 15.56
C GLY A 49 -30.15 32.39 16.25
N LEU A 50 -30.28 32.27 17.56
CA LEU A 50 -29.55 31.31 18.37
C LEU A 50 -29.98 29.88 18.01
N THR A 51 -31.26 29.59 17.93
CA THR A 51 -31.80 28.26 17.52
C THR A 51 -31.30 27.83 16.15
N VAL A 52 -31.32 28.72 15.15
CA VAL A 52 -30.81 28.41 13.80
C VAL A 52 -29.30 28.11 13.84
N GLY A 53 -28.54 28.89 14.63
CA GLY A 53 -27.09 28.67 14.81
C GLY A 53 -26.77 27.31 15.45
N LEU A 54 -27.47 26.96 16.56
CA LEU A 54 -27.29 25.68 17.27
C LEU A 54 -27.64 24.50 16.37
N ARG A 55 -28.74 24.56 15.65
CA ARG A 55 -29.16 23.50 14.71
C ARG A 55 -28.18 23.34 13.52
N SER A 56 -27.62 24.46 13.03
CA SER A 56 -26.60 24.43 12.00
C SER A 56 -25.31 23.75 12.48
N GLN A 57 -24.91 24.00 13.73
CA GLN A 57 -23.75 23.32 14.33
C GLN A 57 -24.01 21.82 14.54
N LEU A 58 -25.20 21.46 15.04
CA LEU A 58 -25.60 20.05 15.18
C LEU A 58 -25.59 19.31 13.82
N ALA A 59 -26.11 19.94 12.76
CA ALA A 59 -26.09 19.37 11.42
C ALA A 59 -24.65 19.21 10.88
N ALA A 60 -23.76 20.18 11.15
CA ALA A 60 -22.35 20.08 10.78
C ALA A 60 -21.64 18.92 11.50
N ILE A 61 -21.88 18.76 12.81
CA ILE A 61 -21.36 17.62 13.59
C ILE A 61 -21.88 16.29 13.02
N GLY A 62 -23.16 16.21 12.69
CA GLY A 62 -23.72 15.01 12.03
C GLY A 62 -22.98 14.67 10.74
N SER A 63 -22.77 15.66 9.87
CA SER A 63 -22.03 15.46 8.60
C SER A 63 -20.58 15.05 8.81
N TYR A 64 -19.90 15.56 9.86
CA TYR A 64 -18.54 15.12 10.19
C TYR A 64 -18.52 13.67 10.68
N ASN A 65 -19.47 13.28 11.53
CA ASN A 65 -19.58 11.91 12.01
C ASN A 65 -19.85 10.93 10.86
N ASP A 66 -20.78 11.25 9.95
CA ASP A 66 -21.03 10.45 8.73
C ASP A 66 -19.75 10.30 7.89
N THR A 67 -18.91 11.35 7.86
CA THR A 67 -17.62 11.31 7.16
C THR A 67 -16.63 10.39 7.88
N ILE A 68 -16.54 10.49 9.22
CA ILE A 68 -15.69 9.62 10.07
C ILE A 68 -16.07 8.16 9.86
N ASP A 69 -17.36 7.83 9.91
CA ASP A 69 -17.86 6.46 9.72
C ASP A 69 -17.48 5.91 8.34
N ASN A 70 -17.71 6.69 7.27
CA ASN A 70 -17.38 6.28 5.91
C ASN A 70 -15.87 6.07 5.69
N VAL A 71 -15.03 6.93 6.26
CA VAL A 71 -13.56 6.80 6.19
C VAL A 71 -13.09 5.66 7.06
N GLY A 72 -13.68 5.49 8.25
CA GLY A 72 -13.40 4.40 9.18
C GLY A 72 -13.53 3.04 8.52
N VAL A 73 -14.64 2.78 7.84
CA VAL A 73 -14.87 1.54 7.08
C VAL A 73 -13.79 1.32 6.02
N ARG A 74 -13.39 2.38 5.31
CA ARG A 74 -12.32 2.27 4.28
C ARG A 74 -10.97 1.90 4.88
N ILE A 75 -10.60 2.53 5.99
CA ILE A 75 -9.35 2.24 6.68
C ILE A 75 -9.36 0.82 7.24
N GLU A 76 -10.48 0.37 7.80
CA GLU A 76 -10.62 -0.99 8.34
C GLU A 76 -10.46 -2.06 7.26
N VAL A 77 -11.10 -1.88 6.10
CA VAL A 77 -10.94 -2.77 4.94
C VAL A 77 -9.50 -2.76 4.43
N ALA A 78 -8.88 -1.59 4.37
CA ALA A 78 -7.47 -1.45 3.97
C ALA A 78 -6.53 -2.16 4.96
N ASP A 79 -6.73 -2.00 6.25
CA ASP A 79 -5.91 -2.61 7.30
C ASP A 79 -6.03 -4.14 7.28
N ALA A 80 -7.24 -4.68 7.09
CA ALA A 80 -7.46 -6.10 6.91
C ALA A 80 -6.71 -6.65 5.69
N ALA A 81 -6.74 -5.95 4.55
CA ALA A 81 -6.00 -6.32 3.35
C ALA A 81 -4.49 -6.27 3.58
N LEU A 82 -3.97 -5.21 4.19
CA LEU A 82 -2.54 -5.06 4.52
C LEU A 82 -2.06 -6.13 5.49
N THR A 83 -2.84 -6.44 6.51
CA THR A 83 -2.57 -7.53 7.47
C THR A 83 -2.43 -8.87 6.76
N ARG A 84 -3.32 -9.16 5.80
CA ARG A 84 -3.26 -10.39 5.03
C ARG A 84 -2.07 -10.42 4.07
N ILE A 85 -1.73 -9.31 3.41
CA ILE A 85 -0.54 -9.18 2.54
C ILE A 85 0.73 -9.46 3.35
N ALA A 86 0.87 -8.86 4.54
CA ALA A 86 2.01 -9.13 5.42
C ALA A 86 2.07 -10.60 5.89
N ALA A 87 0.91 -11.23 6.14
CA ALA A 87 0.84 -12.64 6.48
C ALA A 87 1.29 -13.53 5.33
N LEU A 88 0.82 -13.25 4.10
CA LEU A 88 1.25 -13.96 2.88
C LEU A 88 2.76 -13.85 2.66
N GLY A 89 3.36 -12.67 2.89
CA GLY A 89 4.82 -12.50 2.83
C GLY A 89 5.55 -13.45 3.80
N ARG A 90 5.08 -13.56 5.05
CA ARG A 90 5.66 -14.49 6.04
C ARG A 90 5.45 -15.96 5.67
N GLU A 91 4.26 -16.32 5.20
CA GLU A 91 3.97 -17.68 4.72
C GLU A 91 4.88 -18.05 3.54
N MET A 92 5.04 -17.16 2.58
CA MET A 92 5.89 -17.39 1.41
C MET A 92 7.37 -17.43 1.75
N LYS A 93 7.83 -16.68 2.76
CA LYS A 93 9.19 -16.81 3.29
C LYS A 93 9.46 -18.21 3.84
N ALA A 94 8.49 -18.79 4.56
CA ALA A 94 8.61 -20.17 5.05
C ALA A 94 8.61 -21.20 3.92
N VAL A 95 7.79 -20.99 2.89
CA VAL A 95 7.75 -21.84 1.68
C VAL A 95 9.05 -21.75 0.88
N ALA A 96 9.62 -20.54 0.73
CA ALA A 96 10.91 -20.33 0.07
C ALA A 96 12.04 -21.15 0.70
N GLY A 97 12.05 -21.33 2.02
CA GLY A 97 13.02 -22.16 2.74
C GLY A 97 12.91 -23.67 2.49
N GLN A 98 11.97 -24.14 1.65
CA GLN A 98 11.68 -25.57 1.46
C GLN A 98 11.78 -26.02 -0.01
N LEU A 99 12.69 -25.46 -0.81
CA LEU A 99 12.81 -25.76 -2.25
C LEU A 99 13.73 -26.99 -2.55
N ASN A 100 13.83 -27.96 -1.64
CA ASN A 100 14.84 -29.02 -1.68
C ASN A 100 14.49 -30.22 -2.56
N SER A 101 13.25 -30.36 -3.03
CA SER A 101 12.81 -31.44 -3.89
C SER A 101 11.91 -30.96 -5.03
N SER A 102 11.76 -31.76 -6.08
CA SER A 102 10.88 -31.43 -7.21
C SER A 102 9.43 -31.18 -6.80
N ILE A 103 8.91 -31.98 -5.86
CA ILE A 103 7.54 -31.82 -5.33
C ILE A 103 7.43 -30.50 -4.58
N GLN A 104 8.41 -30.18 -3.74
CA GLN A 104 8.42 -28.91 -2.97
C GLN A 104 8.52 -27.71 -3.89
N ARG A 105 9.39 -27.72 -4.91
CA ARG A 105 9.51 -26.67 -5.91
C ARG A 105 8.20 -26.44 -6.68
N THR A 106 7.56 -27.53 -7.14
CA THR A 106 6.25 -27.43 -7.82
C THR A 106 5.17 -26.88 -6.89
N THR A 107 5.09 -27.39 -5.66
CA THR A 107 4.12 -26.91 -4.66
C THR A 107 4.36 -25.44 -4.31
N ALA A 108 5.61 -25.04 -4.09
CA ALA A 108 5.98 -23.66 -3.80
C ALA A 108 5.56 -22.71 -4.94
N LYS A 109 5.78 -23.10 -6.19
CA LYS A 109 5.38 -22.33 -7.37
C LYS A 109 3.85 -22.12 -7.42
N GLU A 110 3.08 -23.17 -7.22
CA GLU A 110 1.61 -23.07 -7.23
C GLU A 110 1.10 -22.28 -6.00
N THR A 111 1.70 -22.46 -4.82
CA THR A 111 1.38 -21.66 -3.64
C THR A 111 1.69 -20.17 -3.87
N ALA A 112 2.83 -19.86 -4.51
CA ALA A 112 3.19 -18.49 -4.86
C ALA A 112 2.21 -17.86 -5.85
N LYS A 113 1.76 -18.61 -6.88
CA LYS A 113 0.72 -18.12 -7.79
C LYS A 113 -0.58 -17.77 -7.06
N ASN A 114 -1.04 -18.68 -6.19
CA ASN A 114 -2.24 -18.44 -5.40
C ASN A 114 -2.07 -17.20 -4.48
N ALA A 115 -0.89 -17.02 -3.89
CA ALA A 115 -0.59 -15.86 -3.06
C ALA A 115 -0.58 -14.55 -3.88
N VAL A 116 -0.03 -14.56 -5.11
CA VAL A 116 -0.09 -13.40 -6.02
C VAL A 116 -1.54 -13.08 -6.38
N ASP A 117 -2.36 -14.08 -6.72
CA ASP A 117 -3.77 -13.88 -7.06
C ASP A 117 -4.55 -13.31 -5.87
N GLU A 118 -4.32 -13.84 -4.68
CA GLU A 118 -4.92 -13.31 -3.43
C GLU A 118 -4.49 -11.86 -3.17
N ILE A 119 -3.21 -11.53 -3.30
CA ILE A 119 -2.72 -10.15 -3.11
C ILE A 119 -3.37 -9.21 -4.14
N ILE A 120 -3.44 -9.60 -5.41
CA ILE A 120 -4.09 -8.81 -6.46
C ILE A 120 -5.58 -8.60 -6.15
N GLY A 121 -6.26 -9.65 -5.66
CA GLY A 121 -7.65 -9.56 -5.19
C GLY A 121 -7.81 -8.57 -4.04
N LEU A 122 -6.93 -8.62 -3.04
CA LEU A 122 -6.93 -7.69 -1.90
C LEU A 122 -6.65 -6.25 -2.33
N LEU A 123 -5.71 -6.03 -3.25
CA LEU A 123 -5.40 -4.70 -3.77
C LEU A 123 -6.52 -4.12 -4.64
N ASN A 124 -7.37 -4.96 -5.23
CA ASN A 124 -8.54 -4.56 -6.00
C ASN A 124 -9.84 -4.54 -5.17
N THR A 125 -9.72 -4.53 -3.83
CA THR A 125 -10.88 -4.44 -2.94
C THR A 125 -11.56 -3.08 -3.07
N GLN A 126 -12.90 -3.10 -3.06
CA GLN A 126 -13.76 -1.92 -3.13
C GLN A 126 -14.52 -1.69 -1.83
N VAL A 127 -14.79 -0.43 -1.53
CA VAL A 127 -15.76 -0.01 -0.51
C VAL A 127 -16.80 0.87 -1.22
N GLY A 128 -18.01 0.36 -1.36
CA GLY A 128 -18.99 0.88 -2.31
C GLY A 128 -18.46 0.69 -3.75
N ASP A 129 -18.55 1.74 -4.56
CA ASP A 129 -18.09 1.73 -5.96
C ASP A 129 -16.67 2.24 -6.13
N ARG A 130 -15.83 2.23 -5.08
CA ARG A 130 -14.50 2.83 -5.10
C ARG A 130 -13.42 1.87 -4.63
N TYR A 131 -12.38 1.71 -5.45
CA TYR A 131 -11.18 0.95 -5.10
C TYR A 131 -10.38 1.67 -4.00
N VAL A 132 -9.88 0.87 -3.04
CA VAL A 132 -9.20 1.40 -1.85
C VAL A 132 -7.74 1.76 -2.15
N PHE A 133 -7.06 0.99 -3.01
CA PHE A 133 -5.62 1.09 -3.29
C PHE A 133 -5.28 1.78 -4.63
N SER A 134 -6.23 2.49 -5.23
CA SER A 134 -6.04 3.18 -6.51
C SER A 134 -5.68 4.67 -6.38
N GLY A 135 -5.47 5.18 -5.17
CA GLY A 135 -5.25 6.60 -4.94
C GLY A 135 -6.45 7.46 -5.33
N LEU A 136 -6.23 8.55 -6.06
CA LEU A 136 -7.30 9.42 -6.59
C LEU A 136 -8.14 8.76 -7.67
N ALA A 137 -7.59 7.81 -8.44
CA ALA A 137 -8.28 7.09 -9.51
C ALA A 137 -9.17 5.95 -8.97
N SER A 138 -10.00 6.26 -7.97
CA SER A 138 -10.76 5.26 -7.21
C SER A 138 -11.87 4.54 -7.99
N ASP A 139 -12.14 4.93 -9.22
CA ASP A 139 -13.06 4.33 -10.18
C ASP A 139 -12.40 3.25 -11.07
N VAL A 140 -11.06 3.15 -11.02
CA VAL A 140 -10.26 2.19 -11.78
C VAL A 140 -9.64 1.17 -10.82
N SER A 141 -9.55 -0.11 -11.23
CA SER A 141 -8.84 -1.14 -10.46
C SER A 141 -7.40 -0.70 -10.17
N ALA A 142 -6.90 -1.00 -8.98
CA ALA A 142 -5.54 -0.63 -8.62
C ALA A 142 -4.48 -1.42 -9.39
N VAL A 143 -4.78 -2.67 -9.72
CA VAL A 143 -3.82 -3.65 -10.28
C VAL A 143 -4.47 -4.43 -11.42
N ASP A 144 -3.69 -4.74 -12.47
CA ASP A 144 -4.11 -5.64 -13.54
C ASP A 144 -4.23 -7.10 -13.04
N THR A 145 -4.79 -7.99 -13.84
CA THR A 145 -5.02 -9.39 -13.45
C THR A 145 -3.70 -10.16 -13.25
N MET A 146 -3.71 -11.16 -12.38
CA MET A 146 -2.55 -12.02 -12.10
C MET A 146 -1.95 -12.60 -13.39
N ASN A 147 -2.77 -13.10 -14.31
CA ASN A 147 -2.30 -13.67 -15.56
C ASN A 147 -1.58 -12.63 -16.43
N SER A 148 -2.13 -11.40 -16.54
CA SER A 148 -1.50 -10.31 -17.26
C SER A 148 -0.16 -9.93 -16.63
N VAL A 149 -0.13 -9.75 -15.32
CA VAL A 149 1.08 -9.37 -14.57
C VAL A 149 2.19 -10.42 -14.69
N LEU A 150 1.85 -11.70 -14.48
CA LEU A 150 2.85 -12.78 -14.48
C LEU A 150 3.27 -13.20 -15.89
N TYR A 151 2.33 -13.34 -16.82
CA TYR A 151 2.59 -14.00 -18.13
C TYR A 151 2.42 -13.07 -19.32
N GLY A 152 1.82 -11.88 -19.12
CA GLY A 152 1.46 -11.00 -20.23
C GLY A 152 0.18 -11.44 -20.94
N ASP A 153 -0.10 -10.81 -22.08
CA ASP A 153 -1.30 -11.08 -22.90
C ASP A 153 -0.97 -11.55 -24.33
N GLY A 154 0.28 -11.95 -24.56
CA GLY A 154 0.78 -12.37 -25.87
C GLY A 154 1.30 -11.22 -26.75
N ILE A 155 0.98 -9.96 -26.41
CA ILE A 155 1.50 -8.75 -27.06
C ILE A 155 2.38 -7.99 -26.07
N ARG A 156 1.87 -7.76 -24.88
CA ARG A 156 2.58 -7.09 -23.77
C ARG A 156 3.31 -8.11 -22.92
N ALA A 157 4.57 -7.86 -22.65
CA ALA A 157 5.40 -8.71 -21.79
C ALA A 157 4.93 -8.62 -20.33
N GLY A 158 4.73 -9.77 -19.69
CA GLY A 158 4.60 -9.91 -18.25
C GLY A 158 5.94 -10.23 -17.59
N LEU A 159 5.93 -10.39 -16.27
CA LEU A 159 7.13 -10.63 -15.46
C LEU A 159 7.99 -11.80 -15.96
N GLN A 160 7.37 -12.93 -16.32
CA GLN A 160 8.09 -14.13 -16.78
C GLN A 160 8.97 -13.84 -18.00
N GLN A 161 8.45 -13.09 -18.96
CA GLN A 161 9.21 -12.69 -20.15
C GLN A 161 10.34 -11.74 -19.78
N ILE A 162 10.10 -10.76 -18.91
CA ILE A 162 11.10 -9.77 -18.49
C ILE A 162 12.25 -10.44 -17.72
N ILE A 163 11.95 -11.41 -16.85
CA ILE A 163 12.97 -12.26 -16.20
C ILE A 163 13.79 -13.03 -17.24
N SER A 164 13.15 -13.60 -18.26
CA SER A 164 13.85 -14.33 -19.33
C SER A 164 14.76 -13.40 -20.14
N GLU A 165 14.31 -12.22 -20.50
CA GLU A 165 15.10 -11.21 -21.22
C GLU A 165 16.32 -10.77 -20.39
N ARG A 166 16.11 -10.49 -19.09
CA ARG A 166 17.17 -10.10 -18.16
C ARG A 166 18.19 -11.23 -17.98
N ASN A 167 17.74 -12.46 -17.76
CA ASN A 167 18.64 -13.60 -17.62
C ASN A 167 19.51 -13.84 -18.87
N GLN A 168 18.96 -13.68 -20.08
CA GLN A 168 19.74 -13.74 -21.31
C GLN A 168 20.78 -12.63 -21.39
N ALA A 169 20.42 -11.40 -20.98
CA ALA A 169 21.35 -10.27 -20.99
C ALA A 169 22.47 -10.44 -19.96
N ASP A 170 22.15 -10.94 -18.77
CA ASP A 170 23.11 -11.18 -17.70
C ASP A 170 24.03 -12.36 -17.99
N LEU A 171 23.52 -13.43 -18.62
CA LEU A 171 24.36 -14.56 -19.06
C LEU A 171 25.33 -14.16 -20.17
N GLY A 172 24.95 -13.24 -21.05
CA GLY A 172 25.73 -12.83 -22.20
C GLY A 172 25.80 -13.92 -23.29
N ALA A 173 26.57 -13.65 -24.34
CA ALA A 173 26.70 -14.55 -25.51
C ALA A 173 27.45 -15.87 -25.21
N THR A 174 28.34 -15.86 -24.22
CA THR A 174 29.16 -17.02 -23.84
C THR A 174 28.53 -17.87 -22.72
N GLY A 175 27.49 -17.39 -22.05
CA GLY A 175 26.92 -18.04 -20.87
C GLY A 175 27.78 -17.93 -19.60
N LEU A 176 28.80 -17.07 -19.61
CA LEU A 176 29.74 -16.88 -18.50
C LEU A 176 29.38 -15.64 -17.66
N GLY A 177 28.15 -15.17 -17.72
CA GLY A 177 27.74 -14.01 -16.92
C GLY A 177 28.42 -12.71 -17.36
N ARG A 178 28.62 -12.48 -18.66
CA ARG A 178 29.29 -11.32 -19.24
C ARG A 178 30.78 -11.24 -18.90
N LEU A 179 31.40 -12.38 -18.58
CA LEU A 179 32.85 -12.47 -18.33
C LEU A 179 33.58 -13.10 -19.50
N VAL A 180 34.82 -12.68 -19.68
CA VAL A 180 35.77 -13.23 -20.67
C VAL A 180 37.01 -13.71 -19.91
N LEU A 181 37.36 -14.98 -20.09
CA LEU A 181 38.56 -15.56 -19.53
C LEU A 181 39.67 -15.63 -20.59
N SER A 182 40.88 -15.28 -20.21
CA SER A 182 42.05 -15.31 -21.07
C SER A 182 43.31 -15.64 -20.27
N MET A 183 44.37 -15.97 -20.98
CA MET A 183 45.73 -16.14 -20.42
C MET A 183 46.65 -15.10 -21.05
N PRO A 184 46.81 -13.90 -20.47
CA PRO A 184 47.72 -12.86 -21.00
C PRO A 184 49.17 -13.33 -21.11
N THR A 185 49.61 -14.18 -20.18
CA THR A 185 50.87 -14.94 -20.24
C THR A 185 50.58 -16.42 -20.02
N ILE A 186 51.56 -17.27 -20.26
CA ILE A 186 51.38 -18.72 -20.09
C ILE A 186 51.14 -19.13 -18.62
N THR A 187 51.45 -18.28 -17.66
CA THR A 187 51.30 -18.52 -16.22
C THR A 187 50.19 -17.67 -15.58
N SER A 188 49.56 -16.77 -16.33
CA SER A 188 48.55 -15.90 -15.77
C SER A 188 47.12 -16.20 -16.28
N VAL A 189 46.16 -16.18 -15.38
CA VAL A 189 44.73 -16.30 -15.67
C VAL A 189 44.07 -14.97 -15.42
N GLN A 190 43.36 -14.45 -16.42
CA GLN A 190 42.64 -13.18 -16.35
C GLN A 190 41.14 -13.39 -16.53
N VAL A 191 40.36 -12.68 -15.75
CA VAL A 191 38.91 -12.51 -15.93
C VAL A 191 38.66 -11.03 -16.22
N ALA A 192 37.94 -10.74 -17.29
CA ALA A 192 37.54 -9.38 -17.66
C ALA A 192 36.04 -9.32 -17.90
N GLU A 193 35.42 -8.15 -17.70
CA GLU A 193 34.07 -7.91 -18.20
C GLU A 193 34.08 -7.82 -19.73
N ASP A 194 32.99 -8.25 -20.40
CA ASP A 194 32.96 -8.32 -21.88
C ASP A 194 32.86 -6.92 -22.52
N VAL A 195 32.13 -6.01 -21.89
CA VAL A 195 31.93 -4.63 -22.38
C VAL A 195 31.72 -3.65 -21.23
N ALA A 196 32.21 -2.43 -21.39
CA ALA A 196 31.97 -1.32 -20.49
C ALA A 196 31.52 -0.08 -21.28
N PRO A 197 30.50 0.68 -20.75
CA PRO A 197 29.70 0.33 -19.58
C PRO A 197 28.61 -0.72 -19.90
N SER A 198 28.29 -1.59 -18.95
CA SER A 198 27.16 -2.52 -19.01
C SER A 198 26.54 -2.65 -17.61
N VAL A 199 25.21 -2.74 -17.57
CA VAL A 199 24.47 -2.96 -16.31
C VAL A 199 24.18 -4.44 -16.06
N PHE A 200 24.61 -5.31 -16.98
CA PHE A 200 24.32 -6.73 -16.95
C PHE A 200 25.51 -7.58 -16.53
N GLY A 201 25.19 -8.79 -16.03
CA GLY A 201 26.14 -9.81 -15.65
C GLY A 201 26.87 -9.55 -14.36
N PHE A 202 27.91 -10.32 -14.14
CA PHE A 202 28.83 -10.14 -13.03
C PHE A 202 29.62 -8.85 -13.14
N LYS A 203 29.88 -8.21 -12.01
CA LYS A 203 30.83 -7.10 -11.88
C LYS A 203 32.01 -7.53 -11.03
N LEU A 204 33.23 -7.26 -11.52
CA LEU A 204 34.43 -7.63 -10.80
C LEU A 204 34.56 -6.81 -9.50
N ALA A 205 34.68 -7.48 -8.34
CA ALA A 205 34.77 -6.82 -7.05
C ALA A 205 36.17 -6.91 -6.42
N ASN A 206 36.73 -8.13 -6.33
CA ASN A 206 38.01 -8.34 -5.68
C ASN A 206 38.68 -9.65 -6.12
N ILE A 207 40.00 -9.71 -6.01
CA ILE A 207 40.78 -10.93 -6.15
C ILE A 207 41.83 -10.99 -5.03
N THR A 208 41.99 -12.17 -4.43
CA THR A 208 43.03 -12.46 -3.43
C THR A 208 43.63 -13.83 -3.67
N SER A 209 44.92 -14.00 -3.34
CA SER A 209 45.63 -15.26 -3.44
C SER A 209 46.51 -15.52 -2.23
N SER A 210 46.51 -16.77 -1.76
CA SER A 210 47.45 -17.29 -0.79
C SER A 210 48.53 -18.19 -1.45
N MET A 211 48.49 -18.33 -2.77
CA MET A 211 49.42 -19.20 -3.52
C MET A 211 50.83 -18.65 -3.46
N THR A 212 51.76 -19.53 -3.11
CA THR A 212 53.20 -19.19 -3.04
C THR A 212 53.71 -18.71 -4.39
N GLY A 213 54.40 -17.58 -4.46
CA GLY A 213 54.95 -17.01 -5.68
C GLY A 213 53.98 -16.35 -6.63
N SER A 214 52.65 -16.39 -6.32
CA SER A 214 51.65 -15.74 -7.15
C SER A 214 51.55 -14.24 -6.95
N THR A 215 51.12 -13.51 -7.96
CA THR A 215 50.75 -12.12 -7.91
C THR A 215 49.36 -11.90 -8.43
N VAL A 216 48.58 -11.03 -7.80
CA VAL A 216 47.20 -10.67 -8.22
C VAL A 216 47.15 -9.20 -8.64
N THR A 217 46.37 -8.89 -9.66
CA THR A 217 46.17 -7.53 -10.17
C THR A 217 44.71 -7.25 -10.44
N GLY A 218 44.25 -6.04 -10.14
CA GLY A 218 42.87 -5.58 -10.42
C GLY A 218 41.90 -5.78 -9.26
N PRO A 219 40.61 -5.50 -9.49
CA PRO A 219 40.03 -5.11 -10.80
C PRO A 219 40.48 -3.71 -11.24
N ALA A 220 40.78 -3.56 -12.52
CA ALA A 220 41.20 -2.27 -13.12
C ALA A 220 40.93 -2.29 -14.65
N GLY A 221 40.93 -1.09 -15.26
CA GLY A 221 40.74 -0.95 -16.71
C GLY A 221 39.33 -0.64 -17.15
N ALA A 222 39.10 -0.55 -18.47
CA ALA A 222 37.83 -0.36 -19.12
C ALA A 222 37.81 -1.13 -20.46
N PRO A 223 37.17 -2.33 -20.51
CA PRO A 223 36.42 -3.01 -19.42
C PRO A 223 37.31 -3.38 -18.20
N PRO A 224 36.73 -3.46 -17.00
CA PRO A 224 37.45 -3.93 -15.82
C PRO A 224 37.98 -5.35 -16.02
N ALA A 225 39.20 -5.60 -15.53
CA ALA A 225 39.84 -6.91 -15.55
C ALA A 225 40.61 -7.16 -14.24
N MET A 226 40.65 -8.41 -13.81
CA MET A 226 41.47 -8.89 -12.71
C MET A 226 42.21 -10.17 -13.12
N SER A 227 43.42 -10.37 -12.62
CA SER A 227 44.25 -11.52 -12.98
C SER A 227 45.04 -12.04 -11.79
N VAL A 228 45.38 -13.34 -11.89
CA VAL A 228 46.37 -13.99 -11.05
C VAL A 228 47.43 -14.59 -11.94
N ASP A 229 48.70 -14.26 -11.64
CA ASP A 229 49.85 -14.92 -12.20
C ASP A 229 50.39 -15.93 -11.19
N VAL A 230 50.43 -17.18 -11.53
CA VAL A 230 50.94 -18.30 -10.72
C VAL A 230 52.43 -18.12 -10.44
N GLY A 231 53.15 -17.42 -11.36
CA GLY A 231 54.57 -17.20 -11.25
C GLY A 231 55.44 -18.34 -11.70
N ALA A 232 56.68 -18.35 -11.27
CA ALA A 232 57.70 -19.37 -11.70
C ALA A 232 57.64 -20.67 -10.86
N VAL A 233 56.94 -20.63 -9.70
CA VAL A 233 56.87 -21.75 -8.75
C VAL A 233 55.41 -22.20 -8.59
N ASN A 234 55.18 -23.50 -8.66
CA ASN A 234 53.86 -24.03 -8.41
C ASN A 234 53.39 -23.77 -6.96
N PRO A 235 52.08 -23.54 -6.76
CA PRO A 235 51.51 -23.44 -5.42
C PRO A 235 51.64 -24.75 -4.63
N ASN A 236 51.59 -24.66 -3.31
CA ASN A 236 51.49 -25.82 -2.45
C ASN A 236 50.06 -26.34 -2.40
N PRO A 237 49.85 -27.66 -2.17
CA PRO A 237 48.48 -28.18 -1.94
C PRO A 237 47.79 -27.50 -0.77
N GLY A 238 46.52 -27.10 -0.97
CA GLY A 238 45.70 -26.38 0.00
C GLY A 238 45.76 -24.86 -0.11
N GLU A 239 46.70 -24.30 -0.88
CA GLU A 239 46.71 -22.85 -1.16
C GLU A 239 45.57 -22.45 -2.07
N GLN A 240 45.09 -21.22 -1.96
CA GLN A 240 43.84 -20.77 -2.57
C GLN A 240 43.97 -19.47 -3.35
N VAL A 241 43.15 -19.34 -4.38
CA VAL A 241 42.83 -18.06 -4.99
C VAL A 241 41.32 -17.82 -4.91
N LYS A 242 40.92 -16.57 -4.64
CA LYS A 242 39.53 -16.15 -4.46
C LYS A 242 39.20 -15.03 -5.43
N PHE A 243 38.09 -15.21 -6.15
CA PHE A 243 37.54 -14.22 -7.06
C PHE A 243 36.16 -13.82 -6.55
N THR A 244 35.97 -12.54 -6.25
CA THR A 244 34.68 -11.99 -5.76
C THR A 244 34.00 -11.18 -6.86
N PHE A 245 32.71 -11.42 -7.06
CA PHE A 245 31.86 -10.79 -8.05
C PHE A 245 30.65 -10.16 -7.38
N ASN A 246 30.26 -8.97 -7.82
CA ASN A 246 28.97 -8.38 -7.48
C ASN A 246 27.93 -8.83 -8.48
N LEU A 247 26.72 -9.13 -8.00
CA LEU A 247 25.59 -9.58 -8.77
C LEU A 247 24.57 -8.42 -9.00
N PRO A 248 23.65 -8.56 -9.97
CA PRO A 248 22.68 -7.53 -10.31
C PRO A 248 21.77 -7.09 -9.16
N ASP A 249 21.45 -8.00 -8.24
CA ASP A 249 20.62 -7.75 -7.04
C ASP A 249 21.37 -7.06 -5.88
N GLY A 250 22.62 -6.62 -6.11
CA GLY A 250 23.46 -5.98 -5.11
C GLY A 250 24.16 -6.95 -4.15
N THR A 251 23.94 -8.26 -4.28
CA THR A 251 24.68 -9.27 -3.51
C THR A 251 26.08 -9.51 -4.11
N SER A 252 26.95 -10.25 -3.39
CA SER A 252 28.28 -10.60 -3.85
C SER A 252 28.56 -12.07 -3.61
N GLU A 253 29.21 -12.70 -4.57
CA GLU A 253 29.59 -14.12 -4.50
C GLU A 253 31.12 -14.27 -4.67
N THR A 254 31.68 -15.27 -3.98
CA THR A 254 33.13 -15.55 -4.04
C THR A 254 33.38 -16.98 -4.48
N ILE A 255 34.06 -17.11 -5.62
CA ILE A 255 34.63 -18.39 -6.06
C ILE A 255 35.98 -18.59 -5.37
N THR A 256 36.09 -19.65 -4.58
CA THR A 256 37.36 -20.08 -3.97
C THR A 256 37.86 -21.32 -4.69
N LEU A 257 39.05 -21.26 -5.25
CA LEU A 257 39.72 -22.37 -5.91
C LEU A 257 40.96 -22.80 -5.11
N THR A 258 41.01 -24.07 -4.73
CA THR A 258 42.07 -24.64 -3.88
C THR A 258 42.98 -25.52 -4.74
N ALA A 259 44.29 -25.32 -4.61
CA ALA A 259 45.30 -26.14 -5.29
C ALA A 259 45.36 -27.54 -4.68
N THR A 260 45.32 -28.57 -5.54
CA THR A 260 45.38 -30.00 -5.11
C THR A 260 46.35 -30.80 -5.98
N THR A 261 46.90 -31.87 -5.47
CA THR A 261 47.70 -32.86 -6.23
C THR A 261 46.83 -33.94 -6.87
N SER A 262 45.51 -33.95 -6.59
CA SER A 262 44.58 -34.90 -7.17
C SER A 262 44.53 -34.77 -8.70
N ALA A 263 44.63 -35.86 -9.43
CA ALA A 263 44.43 -35.87 -10.88
C ALA A 263 42.95 -35.68 -11.28
N THR A 264 41.99 -35.88 -10.34
CA THR A 264 40.57 -35.68 -10.48
C THR A 264 40.11 -34.71 -9.39
N PRO A 265 40.29 -33.38 -9.61
CA PRO A 265 39.92 -32.38 -8.57
C PRO A 265 38.41 -32.36 -8.37
N SER A 266 38.00 -32.08 -7.13
CA SER A 266 36.61 -31.84 -6.78
C SER A 266 36.17 -30.44 -7.24
N ALA A 267 34.86 -30.15 -7.17
CA ALA A 267 34.37 -28.77 -7.40
C ALA A 267 35.06 -27.79 -6.44
N GLY A 268 35.53 -26.66 -6.97
CA GLY A 268 36.30 -25.68 -6.19
C GLY A 268 37.81 -26.03 -6.03
N GLU A 269 38.32 -27.03 -6.72
CA GLU A 269 39.72 -27.39 -6.72
C GLU A 269 40.32 -27.34 -8.13
N PHE A 270 41.64 -27.13 -8.22
CA PHE A 270 42.41 -27.27 -9.48
C PHE A 270 43.69 -28.08 -9.23
N THR A 271 44.05 -28.90 -10.22
CA THR A 271 45.23 -29.77 -10.14
C THR A 271 46.52 -28.96 -10.33
N ILE A 272 47.49 -29.15 -9.44
CA ILE A 272 48.84 -28.64 -9.59
C ILE A 272 49.53 -29.42 -10.71
N GLY A 273 49.92 -28.74 -11.79
CA GLY A 273 50.59 -29.33 -12.93
C GLY A 273 52.08 -29.59 -12.67
N ALA A 274 52.74 -30.25 -13.61
CA ALA A 274 54.20 -30.46 -13.56
C ALA A 274 55.01 -29.14 -13.65
N THR A 275 54.42 -28.15 -14.29
CA THR A 275 54.97 -26.78 -14.48
C THR A 275 53.89 -25.73 -14.15
N SER A 276 54.30 -24.50 -13.93
CA SER A 276 53.40 -23.41 -13.56
C SER A 276 52.43 -23.00 -14.69
N ASP A 277 52.80 -23.20 -15.97
CA ASP A 277 51.93 -22.97 -17.11
C ASP A 277 50.81 -24.04 -17.19
N VAL A 278 51.10 -25.31 -16.91
CA VAL A 278 50.06 -26.37 -16.80
C VAL A 278 49.16 -26.10 -15.60
N THR A 279 49.71 -25.61 -14.49
CA THR A 279 48.91 -25.24 -13.32
C THR A 279 47.98 -24.08 -13.62
N ALA A 280 48.43 -23.05 -14.33
CA ALA A 280 47.60 -21.94 -14.77
C ALA A 280 46.49 -22.37 -15.73
N ALA A 281 46.77 -23.28 -16.66
CA ALA A 281 45.76 -23.86 -17.56
C ALA A 281 44.69 -24.65 -16.80
N ASN A 282 45.09 -25.43 -15.77
CA ASN A 282 44.16 -26.14 -14.89
C ASN A 282 43.33 -25.18 -14.05
N LEU A 283 43.94 -24.12 -13.53
CA LEU A 283 43.24 -23.07 -12.80
C LEU A 283 42.19 -22.36 -13.70
N GLN A 284 42.54 -22.01 -14.94
CA GLN A 284 41.62 -21.43 -15.91
C GLN A 284 40.43 -22.35 -16.17
N THR A 285 40.66 -23.65 -16.34
CA THR A 285 39.61 -24.65 -16.57
C THR A 285 38.68 -24.74 -15.37
N ALA A 286 39.20 -24.83 -14.15
CA ALA A 286 38.44 -24.89 -12.92
C ALA A 286 37.63 -23.59 -12.69
N LEU A 287 38.24 -22.43 -12.96
CA LEU A 287 37.58 -21.13 -12.85
C LEU A 287 36.44 -21.00 -13.86
N THR A 288 36.64 -21.44 -15.12
CA THR A 288 35.60 -21.46 -16.16
C THR A 288 34.39 -22.28 -15.70
N GLY A 289 34.63 -23.50 -15.19
CA GLY A 289 33.56 -24.37 -14.67
C GLY A 289 32.82 -23.72 -13.49
N SER A 290 33.54 -23.13 -12.54
CA SER A 290 32.95 -22.49 -11.39
C SER A 290 32.14 -21.25 -11.78
N ILE A 291 32.60 -20.43 -12.71
CA ILE A 291 31.85 -19.28 -13.25
C ILE A 291 30.59 -19.75 -13.99
N THR A 292 30.69 -20.84 -14.78
CA THR A 292 29.52 -21.41 -15.47
C THR A 292 28.43 -21.84 -14.47
N THR A 293 28.82 -22.54 -13.41
CA THR A 293 27.87 -22.94 -12.34
C THR A 293 27.29 -21.71 -11.66
N LEU A 294 28.13 -20.75 -11.28
CA LEU A 294 27.67 -19.52 -10.63
C LEU A 294 26.71 -18.72 -11.53
N ALA A 295 26.97 -18.68 -12.85
CA ALA A 295 26.11 -18.01 -13.83
C ALA A 295 24.72 -18.67 -13.95
N ASN A 296 24.70 -20.01 -13.94
CA ASN A 296 23.44 -20.76 -14.01
C ASN A 296 22.65 -20.80 -12.71
N THR A 297 23.27 -20.47 -11.58
CA THR A 297 22.67 -20.56 -10.23
C THR A 297 22.46 -19.19 -9.60
N SER A 298 23.45 -18.65 -8.93
CA SER A 298 23.36 -17.38 -8.20
C SER A 298 23.03 -16.21 -9.11
N LEU A 299 23.67 -16.10 -10.30
CA LEU A 299 23.36 -15.01 -11.23
C LEU A 299 21.93 -15.13 -11.78
N ALA A 300 21.48 -16.33 -12.13
CA ALA A 300 20.11 -16.52 -12.61
C ALA A 300 19.06 -16.14 -11.55
N ALA A 301 19.30 -16.44 -10.26
CA ALA A 301 18.45 -16.05 -9.16
C ALA A 301 18.49 -14.52 -8.95
N ALA A 302 19.67 -13.92 -8.94
CA ALA A 302 19.85 -12.47 -8.82
C ALA A 302 19.21 -11.70 -9.99
N SER A 303 19.35 -12.22 -11.23
CA SER A 303 18.70 -11.66 -12.43
C SER A 303 17.19 -11.64 -12.30
N ALA A 304 16.58 -12.68 -11.73
CA ALA A 304 15.13 -12.74 -11.54
C ALA A 304 14.64 -11.73 -10.50
N ILE A 305 15.35 -11.57 -9.38
CA ILE A 305 15.03 -10.55 -8.36
C ILE A 305 15.15 -9.15 -8.96
N GLN A 306 16.25 -8.84 -9.64
CA GLN A 306 16.49 -7.54 -10.24
C GLN A 306 15.47 -7.20 -11.34
N ALA A 307 15.13 -8.17 -12.20
CA ALA A 307 14.11 -8.02 -13.23
C ALA A 307 12.73 -7.73 -12.62
N SER A 308 12.41 -8.38 -11.51
CA SER A 308 11.17 -8.14 -10.78
C SER A 308 11.14 -6.73 -10.18
N GLU A 309 12.23 -6.25 -9.60
CA GLU A 309 12.32 -4.88 -9.11
C GLU A 309 12.13 -3.87 -10.25
N GLU A 310 12.80 -4.04 -11.38
CA GLU A 310 12.67 -3.20 -12.56
C GLU A 310 11.25 -3.20 -13.17
N PHE A 311 10.53 -4.32 -13.04
CA PHE A 311 9.14 -4.44 -13.50
C PHE A 311 8.13 -3.80 -12.53
N PHE A 312 8.26 -4.09 -11.24
CA PHE A 312 7.30 -3.63 -10.24
C PHE A 312 7.57 -2.20 -9.74
N ASN A 313 8.81 -1.71 -9.82
CA ASN A 313 9.17 -0.35 -9.41
C ASN A 313 8.71 0.67 -10.44
N MET A 314 7.39 0.82 -10.58
CA MET A 314 6.78 1.72 -11.54
C MET A 314 5.83 2.73 -10.89
N ASP A 315 5.84 3.91 -11.47
CA ASP A 315 4.83 4.94 -11.30
C ASP A 315 4.63 5.67 -12.64
N ALA A 316 3.86 6.75 -12.67
CA ALA A 316 3.62 7.51 -13.92
C ALA A 316 4.87 8.11 -14.57
N ALA A 317 5.87 8.41 -13.76
CA ALA A 317 7.13 9.01 -14.24
C ALA A 317 8.18 7.93 -14.58
N ASN A 318 8.04 6.74 -13.98
CA ASN A 318 8.97 5.63 -14.08
C ASN A 318 8.24 4.39 -14.63
N PRO A 319 8.20 4.17 -15.94
CA PRO A 319 7.61 2.96 -16.52
C PRO A 319 8.45 1.72 -16.17
N PRO A 320 7.88 0.49 -16.27
CA PRO A 320 8.63 -0.73 -16.11
C PRO A 320 9.82 -0.77 -17.06
N MET A 321 10.99 -1.18 -16.57
CA MET A 321 12.18 -1.25 -17.41
C MET A 321 12.31 -2.62 -18.06
N ARG A 322 12.83 -2.65 -19.28
CA ARG A 322 13.11 -3.85 -20.08
C ARG A 322 14.52 -3.84 -20.64
N VAL A 323 15.04 -5.01 -20.95
CA VAL A 323 16.31 -5.14 -21.68
C VAL A 323 16.15 -4.59 -23.09
N ASN A 324 17.12 -3.79 -23.55
CA ASN A 324 17.14 -3.27 -24.92
C ASN A 324 17.51 -4.39 -25.90
N GLY A 325 16.52 -5.01 -26.52
CA GLY A 325 16.71 -6.15 -27.42
C GLY A 325 15.47 -6.42 -28.27
N PRO A 326 15.43 -7.51 -29.08
CA PRO A 326 16.45 -8.53 -29.29
C PRO A 326 17.62 -8.07 -30.19
N PRO A 327 18.81 -8.69 -30.14
CA PRO A 327 19.18 -9.83 -29.30
C PRO A 327 19.53 -9.42 -27.87
N PHE A 328 18.94 -10.13 -26.86
CA PHE A 328 19.10 -9.75 -25.46
C PHE A 328 20.48 -10.08 -24.90
N ASN A 329 21.10 -11.19 -25.34
CA ASN A 329 22.43 -11.61 -24.87
C ASN A 329 23.58 -10.66 -25.24
N SER A 330 23.36 -9.69 -26.11
CA SER A 330 24.32 -8.65 -26.47
C SER A 330 23.90 -7.25 -26.00
N ALA A 331 22.78 -7.14 -25.32
CA ALA A 331 22.30 -5.87 -24.77
C ALA A 331 23.28 -5.29 -23.74
N THR A 332 23.38 -3.97 -23.68
CA THR A 332 24.25 -3.25 -22.72
C THR A 332 23.48 -2.30 -21.81
N GLY A 333 22.18 -2.11 -22.03
CA GLY A 333 21.35 -1.20 -21.26
C GLY A 333 19.88 -1.58 -21.25
N LEU A 334 19.12 -0.85 -20.42
CA LEU A 334 17.69 -0.97 -20.29
C LEU A 334 16.98 0.09 -21.11
N VAL A 335 15.73 -0.16 -21.46
CA VAL A 335 14.80 0.77 -22.09
C VAL A 335 13.49 0.79 -21.34
N ALA A 336 12.79 1.93 -21.35
CA ALA A 336 11.46 2.05 -20.78
C ALA A 336 10.46 1.21 -21.58
N GLY A 337 9.72 0.36 -20.88
CA GLY A 337 8.55 -0.31 -21.44
C GLY A 337 7.43 0.68 -21.77
N THR A 338 6.58 0.30 -22.72
CA THR A 338 5.41 1.08 -23.10
C THR A 338 4.13 0.28 -22.90
N THR A 339 3.00 0.93 -22.78
CA THR A 339 1.69 0.26 -22.68
C THR A 339 1.36 -0.62 -23.87
N ALA A 340 2.08 -0.47 -25.00
CA ALA A 340 1.93 -1.31 -26.18
C ALA A 340 2.72 -2.61 -26.12
N ASN A 341 3.82 -2.68 -25.36
CA ASN A 341 4.74 -3.82 -25.34
C ASN A 341 5.01 -4.42 -23.95
N THR A 342 4.54 -3.77 -22.89
CA THR A 342 4.80 -4.18 -21.49
C THR A 342 3.53 -4.02 -20.66
N VAL A 343 3.25 -4.98 -19.81
CA VAL A 343 2.16 -4.87 -18.84
C VAL A 343 2.55 -3.85 -17.77
N PHE A 344 1.67 -2.88 -17.55
CA PHE A 344 1.74 -1.97 -16.43
C PHE A 344 0.87 -2.56 -15.32
N TRP A 345 1.51 -3.14 -14.33
CA TRP A 345 0.82 -3.88 -13.29
C TRP A 345 -0.04 -3.00 -12.39
N TYR A 346 0.42 -1.78 -12.09
CA TYR A 346 -0.33 -0.77 -11.35
C TYR A 346 -1.08 0.12 -12.32
N THR A 347 -2.39 0.20 -12.18
CA THR A 347 -3.32 0.92 -13.07
C THR A 347 -4.02 2.08 -12.37
N GLY A 348 -3.75 2.30 -11.08
CA GLY A 348 -4.32 3.39 -10.29
C GLY A 348 -3.70 4.75 -10.61
N GLU A 349 -3.76 5.65 -9.65
CA GLU A 349 -3.28 7.02 -9.80
C GLU A 349 -1.79 7.09 -10.15
N ALA A 350 -1.53 7.90 -11.16
CA ALA A 350 -0.22 8.10 -11.74
C ALA A 350 0.60 9.26 -11.10
N GLY A 351 0.26 9.75 -9.92
CA GLY A 351 0.90 10.91 -9.29
C GLY A 351 2.14 10.57 -8.47
N SER A 352 3.03 11.57 -8.30
CA SER A 352 4.22 11.49 -7.43
C SER A 352 3.98 11.99 -6.00
N GLN A 353 2.73 12.37 -5.66
CA GLN A 353 2.38 12.83 -4.32
C GLN A 353 2.46 11.66 -3.30
N PRO A 354 2.72 11.94 -2.02
CA PRO A 354 2.66 10.90 -0.99
C PRO A 354 1.30 10.20 -0.99
N ALA A 355 1.29 8.87 -0.86
CA ALA A 355 0.06 8.08 -0.97
C ALA A 355 -1.03 8.56 0.00
N ARG A 356 -0.68 8.90 1.24
CA ARG A 356 -1.65 9.41 2.24
C ARG A 356 -2.40 10.66 1.77
N SER A 357 -1.75 11.55 1.00
CA SER A 357 -2.35 12.81 0.52
C SER A 357 -3.35 12.60 -0.63
N THR A 358 -3.44 11.41 -1.21
CA THR A 358 -4.34 11.10 -2.33
C THR A 358 -5.81 10.99 -1.92
N ALA A 359 -6.09 10.75 -0.65
CA ALA A 359 -7.44 10.81 -0.09
C ALA A 359 -7.40 11.52 1.25
N THR A 360 -8.23 12.56 1.37
CA THR A 360 -8.37 13.34 2.59
C THR A 360 -9.82 13.50 2.98
N ALA A 361 -10.10 13.57 4.27
CA ALA A 361 -11.43 13.80 4.80
C ALA A 361 -11.41 14.87 5.87
N ARG A 362 -12.34 15.82 5.80
CA ARG A 362 -12.53 16.79 6.84
C ARG A 362 -13.43 16.21 7.92
N VAL A 363 -12.85 15.95 9.08
CA VAL A 363 -13.50 15.27 10.20
C VAL A 363 -13.89 16.20 11.34
N ASP A 364 -13.52 17.49 11.24
CA ASP A 364 -13.89 18.56 12.14
C ASP A 364 -13.70 19.90 11.42
N GLN A 365 -14.15 21.02 12.00
CA GLN A 365 -13.99 22.34 11.40
C GLN A 365 -12.53 22.68 11.07
N ALA A 366 -11.59 22.26 11.90
CA ALA A 366 -10.15 22.54 11.77
C ALA A 366 -9.30 21.27 11.50
N ILE A 367 -9.89 20.07 11.43
CA ILE A 367 -9.15 18.82 11.31
C ILE A 367 -9.48 18.13 9.99
N THR A 368 -8.43 17.87 9.22
CA THR A 368 -8.47 17.03 8.02
C THR A 368 -7.54 15.86 8.24
N VAL A 369 -7.99 14.64 8.00
CA VAL A 369 -7.19 13.42 8.03
C VAL A 369 -6.84 12.97 6.62
N SER A 370 -5.64 12.43 6.45
CA SER A 370 -5.12 11.89 5.20
C SER A 370 -5.08 10.37 5.33
N TYR A 371 -5.74 9.63 4.42
CA TYR A 371 -5.90 8.18 4.50
C TYR A 371 -5.77 7.47 3.15
N GLY A 372 -5.31 8.17 2.11
CA GLY A 372 -5.14 7.60 0.78
C GLY A 372 -4.17 6.43 0.77
N LEU A 373 -4.36 5.49 -0.16
CA LEU A 373 -3.55 4.29 -0.34
C LEU A 373 -3.32 4.03 -1.83
N ARG A 374 -2.12 3.53 -2.15
CA ARG A 374 -1.76 3.09 -3.50
C ARG A 374 -1.14 1.70 -3.46
N ALA A 375 -1.52 0.83 -4.39
CA ALA A 375 -0.98 -0.52 -4.48
C ALA A 375 0.52 -0.56 -4.77
N ASN A 376 1.07 0.48 -5.41
CA ASN A 376 2.50 0.59 -5.72
C ASN A 376 3.35 1.19 -4.59
N GLU A 377 2.80 1.35 -3.38
CA GLU A 377 3.61 1.71 -2.21
C GLU A 377 4.68 0.66 -1.95
N GLU A 378 5.88 1.09 -1.57
CA GLU A 378 7.07 0.26 -1.50
C GLU A 378 6.87 -1.03 -0.67
N GLY A 379 6.25 -0.93 0.51
CA GLY A 379 6.01 -2.08 1.36
C GLY A 379 5.10 -3.14 0.74
N ILE A 380 4.06 -2.72 0.01
CA ILE A 380 3.13 -3.62 -0.69
C ILE A 380 3.83 -4.23 -1.90
N ARG A 381 4.43 -3.38 -2.73
CA ARG A 381 5.18 -3.77 -3.93
C ARG A 381 6.27 -4.78 -3.61
N TRP A 382 7.03 -4.55 -2.54
CA TRP A 382 8.11 -5.42 -2.11
C TRP A 382 7.67 -6.85 -1.82
N GLN A 383 6.52 -7.02 -1.16
CA GLN A 383 5.94 -8.36 -0.94
C GLN A 383 5.52 -9.00 -2.26
N LEU A 384 4.75 -8.28 -3.07
CA LEU A 384 4.22 -8.79 -4.33
C LEU A 384 5.34 -9.20 -5.31
N GLN A 385 6.36 -8.35 -5.52
CA GLN A 385 7.44 -8.61 -6.48
C GLN A 385 8.25 -9.88 -6.13
N ASN A 386 8.56 -10.11 -4.86
CA ASN A 386 9.35 -11.26 -4.44
C ASN A 386 8.53 -12.56 -4.48
N ILE A 387 7.25 -12.52 -4.15
CA ILE A 387 6.34 -13.67 -4.31
C ILE A 387 6.14 -13.97 -5.80
N ALA A 388 6.02 -12.97 -6.65
CA ALA A 388 5.85 -13.13 -8.09
C ALA A 388 7.08 -13.80 -8.75
N VAL A 389 8.32 -13.51 -8.30
CA VAL A 389 9.53 -14.22 -8.76
C VAL A 389 9.39 -15.72 -8.53
N MET A 390 8.98 -16.15 -7.33
CA MET A 390 8.78 -17.57 -7.01
C MET A 390 7.69 -18.20 -7.90
N ALA A 391 6.65 -17.46 -8.25
CA ALA A 391 5.56 -17.94 -9.08
C ALA A 391 5.98 -18.20 -10.54
N VAL A 392 6.94 -17.43 -11.09
CA VAL A 392 7.27 -17.48 -12.52
C VAL A 392 8.66 -17.99 -12.84
N MET A 393 9.61 -18.00 -11.89
CA MET A 393 10.97 -18.42 -12.18
C MET A 393 10.99 -19.85 -12.78
N PRO A 394 11.67 -20.04 -13.92
CA PRO A 394 11.76 -21.36 -14.54
C PRO A 394 12.63 -22.28 -13.68
N MET A 395 12.03 -23.37 -13.20
CA MET A 395 12.68 -24.43 -12.44
C MET A 395 12.45 -25.75 -13.18
N SER A 396 13.30 -26.03 -14.20
CA SER A 396 13.21 -27.27 -14.94
C SER A 396 13.95 -28.40 -14.20
N GLU A 397 13.27 -29.51 -13.97
CA GLU A 397 13.87 -30.68 -13.33
C GLU A 397 14.94 -31.38 -14.26
N THR A 398 15.06 -30.95 -15.52
CA THR A 398 16.12 -31.39 -16.44
C THR A 398 17.38 -30.51 -16.35
N ASP A 399 17.32 -29.38 -15.58
CA ASP A 399 18.48 -28.53 -15.34
C ASP A 399 19.42 -29.23 -14.35
N PRO A 400 20.69 -29.53 -14.72
CA PRO A 400 21.62 -30.22 -13.82
C PRO A 400 21.92 -29.39 -12.55
N ASP A 401 21.80 -28.05 -12.62
CA ASP A 401 22.08 -27.15 -11.53
C ASP A 401 20.84 -26.77 -10.73
N ILE A 402 19.68 -27.42 -10.97
CA ILE A 402 18.38 -27.03 -10.40
C ILE A 402 18.40 -26.98 -8.86
N GLN A 403 19.11 -27.89 -8.19
CA GLN A 403 19.19 -27.91 -6.75
C GLN A 403 19.94 -26.68 -6.22
N LEU A 404 21.09 -26.35 -6.80
CA LEU A 404 21.86 -25.16 -6.44
C LEU A 404 21.06 -23.88 -6.76
N LYS A 405 20.48 -23.81 -7.95
CA LYS A 405 19.62 -22.68 -8.36
C LYS A 405 18.45 -22.44 -7.40
N SER A 406 17.80 -23.50 -6.94
CA SER A 406 16.70 -23.39 -5.98
C SER A 406 17.18 -23.00 -4.59
N THR A 407 18.38 -23.45 -4.16
CA THR A 407 19.00 -22.99 -2.91
C THR A 407 19.32 -21.50 -2.97
N GLU A 408 19.96 -21.03 -4.03
CA GLU A 408 20.28 -19.63 -4.24
C GLU A 408 19.05 -18.73 -4.27
N LEU A 409 17.98 -19.17 -4.94
CA LEU A 409 16.70 -18.47 -4.93
C LEU A 409 16.07 -18.45 -3.54
N SER A 410 16.11 -19.60 -2.83
CA SER A 410 15.60 -19.72 -1.46
C SER A 410 16.26 -18.72 -0.51
N GLU A 411 17.59 -18.62 -0.56
CA GLU A 411 18.36 -17.69 0.28
C GLU A 411 18.00 -16.22 -0.01
N ARG A 412 17.96 -15.86 -1.29
CA ARG A 412 17.60 -14.49 -1.71
C ARG A 412 16.16 -14.13 -1.35
N LEU A 413 15.20 -15.01 -1.60
CA LEU A 413 13.81 -14.78 -1.20
C LEU A 413 13.64 -14.79 0.31
N GLY A 414 14.40 -15.60 1.04
CA GLY A 414 14.42 -15.60 2.51
C GLY A 414 14.89 -14.27 3.10
N LEU A 415 15.82 -13.58 2.44
CA LEU A 415 16.25 -12.23 2.77
C LEU A 415 15.25 -11.17 2.28
N ALA A 416 14.82 -11.26 1.03
CA ALA A 416 13.95 -10.28 0.37
C ALA A 416 12.54 -10.23 0.97
N LEU A 417 11.94 -11.36 1.36
CA LEU A 417 10.63 -11.41 2.06
C LEU A 417 10.73 -11.01 3.54
N GLY A 418 11.93 -10.63 4.05
CA GLY A 418 12.10 -9.79 5.22
C GLY A 418 11.92 -8.33 4.84
N VAL A 419 11.87 -7.46 5.84
CA VAL A 419 11.85 -6.00 5.60
C VAL A 419 13.29 -5.50 5.59
N PRO A 420 13.82 -5.01 4.44
CA PRO A 420 15.16 -4.41 4.40
C PRO A 420 15.22 -3.17 5.29
N PRO A 421 16.34 -2.92 5.99
CA PRO A 421 16.50 -1.72 6.80
C PRO A 421 16.34 -0.44 5.96
N GLY A 422 15.54 0.51 6.44
CA GLY A 422 15.41 1.83 5.81
C GLY A 422 14.38 1.92 4.68
N THR A 423 13.65 0.83 4.38
CA THR A 423 12.55 0.83 3.41
C THR A 423 11.18 0.87 4.11
N GLN A 424 10.14 1.35 3.40
CA GLN A 424 8.79 1.32 3.91
C GLN A 424 8.32 -0.13 4.05
N SER A 425 7.75 -0.50 5.20
CA SER A 425 7.10 -1.79 5.40
C SER A 425 5.57 -1.67 5.37
N VAL A 426 4.87 -2.81 5.24
CA VAL A 426 3.40 -2.85 5.33
C VAL A 426 2.93 -2.36 6.70
N GLU A 427 3.64 -2.70 7.77
CA GLU A 427 3.35 -2.27 9.14
C GLU A 427 3.52 -0.75 9.31
N MET A 428 4.44 -0.11 8.59
CA MET A 428 4.57 1.35 8.58
C MET A 428 3.35 2.01 7.94
N ILE A 429 2.85 1.44 6.82
CA ILE A 429 1.62 1.90 6.18
C ILE A 429 0.44 1.80 7.16
N GLN A 430 0.31 0.66 7.86
CA GLN A 430 -0.72 0.46 8.88
C GLN A 430 -0.61 1.47 10.04
N ALA A 431 0.61 1.74 10.53
CA ALA A 431 0.84 2.71 11.59
C ALA A 431 0.38 4.13 11.20
N GLU A 432 0.59 4.53 9.94
CA GLU A 432 0.09 5.81 9.42
C GLU A 432 -1.45 5.86 9.40
N LEU A 433 -2.11 4.77 9.02
CA LEU A 433 -3.57 4.67 9.05
C LEU A 433 -4.14 4.69 10.48
N VAL A 434 -3.47 4.03 11.43
CA VAL A 434 -3.83 4.09 12.86
C VAL A 434 -3.74 5.53 13.38
N GLY A 435 -2.77 6.32 12.91
CA GLY A 435 -2.69 7.76 13.22
C GLY A 435 -3.93 8.52 12.75
N ALA A 436 -4.43 8.22 11.55
CA ALA A 436 -5.67 8.80 11.03
C ALA A 436 -6.89 8.36 11.86
N GLN A 437 -7.01 7.07 12.19
CA GLN A 437 -8.09 6.55 13.05
C GLN A 437 -8.09 7.19 14.43
N THR A 438 -6.92 7.35 15.06
CA THR A 438 -6.79 8.01 16.36
C THR A 438 -7.27 9.45 16.32
N SER A 439 -6.95 10.18 15.24
CA SER A 439 -7.40 11.56 15.03
C SER A 439 -8.91 11.64 14.85
N MET A 440 -9.51 10.68 14.10
CA MET A 440 -10.95 10.58 13.92
C MET A 440 -11.68 10.25 15.22
N GLY A 441 -11.21 9.25 15.99
CA GLY A 441 -11.80 8.90 17.29
C GLY A 441 -11.77 10.05 18.29
N SER A 442 -10.69 10.85 18.30
CA SER A 442 -10.61 12.06 19.13
C SER A 442 -11.57 13.15 18.67
N ALA A 443 -11.84 13.27 17.36
CA ALA A 443 -12.83 14.19 16.83
C ALA A 443 -14.26 13.75 17.21
N GLU A 444 -14.57 12.47 17.03
CA GLU A 444 -15.86 11.88 17.38
C GLU A 444 -16.22 12.05 18.86
N GLN A 445 -15.24 11.85 19.76
CA GLN A 445 -15.44 12.08 21.18
C GLN A 445 -15.79 13.55 21.46
N ARG A 446 -15.05 14.51 20.88
CA ARG A 446 -15.38 15.94 21.02
C ARG A 446 -16.75 16.27 20.43
N HIS A 447 -17.12 15.66 19.29
CA HIS A 447 -18.43 15.84 18.68
C HIS A 447 -19.55 15.36 19.60
N THR A 448 -19.36 14.22 20.26
CA THR A 448 -20.32 13.67 21.23
C THR A 448 -20.54 14.63 22.40
N GLU A 449 -19.46 15.16 23.00
CA GLU A 449 -19.53 16.13 24.10
C GLU A 449 -20.16 17.45 23.66
N THR A 450 -19.74 17.96 22.48
CA THR A 450 -20.28 19.22 21.94
C THR A 450 -21.75 19.06 21.56
N LYS A 451 -22.14 17.94 20.95
CA LYS A 451 -23.52 17.64 20.57
C LYS A 451 -24.45 17.66 21.81
N ALA A 452 -24.03 16.96 22.87
CA ALA A 452 -24.80 16.96 24.13
C ALA A 452 -25.00 18.40 24.68
N THR A 453 -23.93 19.20 24.70
CA THR A 453 -24.02 20.62 25.14
C THR A 453 -24.94 21.45 24.24
N LEU A 454 -24.88 21.27 22.91
CA LEU A 454 -25.73 22.01 21.98
C LEU A 454 -27.19 21.57 22.06
N GLU A 455 -27.46 20.29 22.31
CA GLU A 455 -28.82 19.75 22.52
C GLU A 455 -29.41 20.27 23.81
N ASP A 456 -28.64 20.34 24.89
CA ASP A 456 -29.08 20.95 26.16
C ASP A 456 -29.41 22.44 25.99
N LEU A 457 -28.53 23.22 25.34
CA LEU A 457 -28.79 24.63 25.01
C LEU A 457 -30.02 24.80 24.11
N LEU A 458 -30.22 23.93 23.15
CA LEU A 458 -31.39 23.97 22.28
C LEU A 458 -32.67 23.69 23.05
N GLN A 459 -32.61 22.73 23.99
CA GLN A 459 -33.74 22.43 24.91
C GLN A 459 -34.05 23.60 25.82
N GLU A 460 -33.05 24.35 26.33
CA GLU A 460 -33.24 25.54 27.13
C GLU A 460 -33.92 26.67 26.33
N VAL A 461 -33.47 26.85 25.09
CA VAL A 461 -33.98 27.92 24.20
C VAL A 461 -35.37 27.58 23.65
N GLU A 462 -35.61 26.38 23.14
CA GLU A 462 -36.86 25.94 22.49
C GLU A 462 -37.87 25.32 23.47
N GLY A 463 -37.42 24.75 24.57
CA GLY A 463 -38.21 23.99 25.50
C GLY A 463 -39.08 24.85 26.42
N VAL A 464 -40.12 24.24 26.94
CA VAL A 464 -40.99 24.82 28.01
C VAL A 464 -41.03 23.88 29.20
N SER A 465 -41.15 24.43 30.43
CA SER A 465 -41.49 23.62 31.61
C SER A 465 -42.93 23.14 31.50
N THR A 466 -43.11 21.83 31.50
CA THR A 466 -44.44 21.22 31.48
C THR A 466 -45.30 21.64 32.69
N GLU A 467 -44.65 21.85 33.84
CA GLU A 467 -45.29 22.30 35.08
C GLU A 467 -45.80 23.73 34.93
N GLU A 468 -44.97 24.64 34.36
CA GLU A 468 -45.36 26.02 34.12
C GLU A 468 -46.50 26.14 33.12
N VAL A 469 -46.44 25.36 32.01
CA VAL A 469 -47.48 25.31 30.99
C VAL A 469 -48.79 24.76 31.57
N ALA A 470 -48.72 23.69 32.38
CA ALA A 470 -49.89 23.11 33.06
C ALA A 470 -50.57 24.16 34.02
N ALA A 471 -49.75 24.89 34.79
CA ALA A 471 -50.26 25.96 35.67
C ALA A 471 -50.93 27.08 34.87
N LYS A 472 -50.34 27.47 33.71
CA LYS A 472 -50.94 28.49 32.82
C LYS A 472 -52.25 27.98 32.20
N ILE A 473 -52.34 26.71 31.80
CA ILE A 473 -53.56 26.09 31.29
C ILE A 473 -54.67 26.14 32.33
N LEU A 474 -54.41 25.70 33.57
CA LEU A 474 -55.39 25.74 34.67
C LEU A 474 -55.85 27.16 34.96
N THR A 475 -54.94 28.12 35.02
CA THR A 475 -55.24 29.54 35.21
C THR A 475 -56.13 30.07 34.09
N LEU A 476 -55.82 29.74 32.84
CA LEU A 476 -56.57 30.19 31.66
C LEU A 476 -57.94 29.54 31.58
N GLN A 477 -58.06 28.27 31.95
CA GLN A 477 -59.36 27.53 32.04
C GLN A 477 -60.27 28.20 33.08
N THR A 478 -59.71 28.52 34.29
CA THR A 478 -60.45 29.19 35.34
C THR A 478 -60.96 30.62 34.90
N ARG A 479 -60.08 31.35 34.19
CA ARG A 479 -60.47 32.68 33.64
C ARG A 479 -61.52 32.54 32.53
N LEU A 480 -61.41 31.51 31.69
CA LEU A 480 -62.35 31.25 30.60
C LEU A 480 -63.75 30.91 31.19
N GLU A 481 -63.82 30.06 32.23
CA GLU A 481 -65.07 29.72 32.93
C GLU A 481 -65.66 30.94 33.60
N ALA A 482 -64.88 31.76 34.31
CA ALA A 482 -65.28 32.97 34.90
C ALA A 482 -65.86 34.01 33.90
N SER A 483 -65.17 34.18 32.76
CA SER A 483 -65.61 35.02 31.65
C SER A 483 -66.93 34.54 31.01
N LEU A 484 -67.06 33.22 30.79
CA LEU A 484 -68.29 32.60 30.27
C LEU A 484 -69.46 32.81 31.23
N ARG A 485 -69.24 32.64 32.55
CA ARG A 485 -70.28 32.93 33.61
C ARG A 485 -70.64 34.38 33.62
N ALA A 486 -69.66 35.28 33.57
CA ALA A 486 -69.90 36.73 33.54
C ALA A 486 -70.71 37.13 32.28
N THR A 487 -70.36 36.56 31.12
CA THR A 487 -71.08 36.81 29.88
C THR A 487 -72.48 36.29 29.91
N SER A 488 -72.73 35.08 30.49
CA SER A 488 -74.10 34.57 30.73
C SER A 488 -74.93 35.46 31.65
N MET A 489 -74.35 35.95 32.74
CA MET A 489 -75.04 36.86 33.63
C MET A 489 -75.41 38.19 32.95
N LEU A 490 -74.53 38.75 32.14
CA LEU A 490 -74.77 39.93 31.34
C LEU A 490 -75.89 39.75 30.33
N TYR A 491 -75.92 38.61 29.63
CA TYR A 491 -77.03 38.29 28.71
C TYR A 491 -78.33 38.14 29.47
N GLN A 492 -78.37 37.46 30.64
CA GLN A 492 -79.57 37.33 31.47
C GLN A 492 -80.02 38.67 31.99
N SER A 493 -79.18 39.58 32.49
CA SER A 493 -79.52 40.86 32.95
C SER A 493 -80.00 41.84 31.86
N SER A 494 -79.52 41.68 30.64
CA SER A 494 -79.93 42.43 29.45
C SER A 494 -81.37 42.06 29.02
N ILE A 495 -81.75 40.78 29.12
CA ILE A 495 -83.11 40.30 28.78
C ILE A 495 -84.12 40.81 29.82
N ILE A 496 -83.77 40.83 31.09
CA ILE A 496 -84.65 41.32 32.17
C ILE A 496 -84.95 42.80 32.05
N ASN A 497 -84.07 43.62 31.46
CA ASN A 497 -84.28 45.06 31.25
C ASN A 497 -85.05 45.40 29.96
N PHE A 498 -85.44 44.39 29.14
CA PHE A 498 -86.14 44.58 27.87
C PHE A 498 -87.59 44.02 27.91
N ILE A 499 -88.02 43.43 29.03
CA ILE A 499 -89.38 43.04 29.36
C ILE A 499 -89.95 44.00 30.40
#